data_7ad8c1d13283789a93285bff45ea0f32
#
_entry.id   7ad8c1d13283789a93285bff45ea0f32
#
_cell.length_a   1.000
_cell.length_b   1.000
_cell.length_c   1.000
_cell.angle_alpha   90.00
_cell.angle_beta   90.00
_cell.angle_gamma   90.00
#
_symmetry.space_group_name_H-M   'P 1'
#
loop_
_entity.id
_entity.type
_entity.pdbx_description
1 polymer ?
#
loop_
_entity_poly.entity_id
_entity_poly.type
_entity_poly.pdbx_seq_one_letter_code
_entity_poly.pdbx_strand_id
1 'polypeptide(L)'
;ADQPFTRVDCGTCTRCIDACPTEAIVADREVDSRLCISYLTIELKGSIPRNLRPKMGNWIFGCDICQEVCPWNGKAPLSMEKGFAAEDSARTPDLGKLMELNQSEFRKRFKNSPVLRTKRRGLLRNVAIALGNWGNPQAIPALELGLIDQEPLIRSHSAWGLGQVATKKAYDILENALTSEEDPQVLEEIREALSAFKEKTDPIL
;
A
#
# COMPACT_ATOMS: atom_id res chain seq x y z
N ALA A 1 21.69 -31.13 -12.52
CA ALA A 1 20.73 -30.06 -12.79
C ALA A 1 19.46 -30.70 -13.34
N ASP A 2 18.32 -30.32 -12.81
CA ASP A 2 17.03 -30.81 -13.26
C ASP A 2 16.73 -30.26 -14.67
N GLN A 3 16.06 -31.09 -15.48
CA GLN A 3 15.67 -30.66 -16.83
C GLN A 3 14.52 -29.64 -16.72
N PRO A 4 14.52 -28.57 -17.52
CA PRO A 4 13.41 -27.61 -17.52
C PRO A 4 12.11 -28.31 -17.85
N PHE A 5 11.05 -27.96 -17.11
CA PHE A 5 9.71 -28.50 -17.37
C PHE A 5 9.13 -27.83 -18.61
N THR A 6 9.03 -28.53 -19.71
CA THR A 6 8.74 -27.95 -21.04
C THR A 6 7.26 -27.95 -21.44
N ARG A 7 6.33 -28.44 -20.57
CA ARG A 7 4.93 -28.70 -20.95
C ARG A 7 3.89 -28.02 -20.05
N VAL A 8 4.25 -26.94 -19.35
CA VAL A 8 3.27 -26.20 -18.54
C VAL A 8 2.97 -24.88 -19.19
N ASP A 9 1.79 -24.75 -19.71
CA ASP A 9 1.23 -23.46 -20.10
C ASP A 9 -0.12 -23.26 -19.40
N CYS A 10 -0.63 -22.04 -19.43
CA CYS A 10 -1.90 -21.68 -18.83
C CYS A 10 -3.10 -22.04 -19.73
N GLY A 11 -2.85 -22.51 -20.98
CA GLY A 11 -3.87 -22.71 -21.99
C GLY A 11 -4.72 -21.45 -22.17
N THR A 12 -6.03 -21.60 -22.05
CA THR A 12 -6.99 -20.47 -22.17
C THR A 12 -7.36 -19.83 -20.82
N CYS A 13 -6.64 -20.13 -19.74
CA CYS A 13 -6.94 -19.63 -18.40
C CYS A 13 -6.50 -18.16 -18.23
N THR A 14 -7.44 -17.29 -17.84
CA THR A 14 -7.22 -15.84 -17.61
C THR A 14 -7.36 -15.42 -16.15
N ARG A 15 -7.54 -16.34 -15.19
CA ARG A 15 -7.89 -16.04 -13.80
C ARG A 15 -6.99 -14.99 -13.13
N CYS A 16 -5.68 -15.05 -13.35
CA CYS A 16 -4.75 -14.09 -12.76
C CYS A 16 -4.84 -12.70 -13.44
N ILE A 17 -5.19 -12.65 -14.72
CA ILE A 17 -5.44 -11.39 -15.45
C ILE A 17 -6.70 -10.73 -14.89
N ASP A 18 -7.80 -11.50 -14.82
CA ASP A 18 -9.12 -11.02 -14.38
C ASP A 18 -9.13 -10.58 -12.91
N ALA A 19 -8.30 -11.23 -12.06
CA ALA A 19 -8.24 -10.96 -10.63
C ALA A 19 -7.30 -9.81 -10.26
N CYS A 20 -6.44 -9.33 -11.18
CA CYS A 20 -5.46 -8.31 -10.87
C CYS A 20 -6.11 -6.94 -10.66
N PRO A 21 -6.10 -6.35 -9.43
CA PRO A 21 -6.83 -5.11 -9.15
C PRO A 21 -6.32 -3.91 -9.94
N THR A 22 -5.05 -3.94 -10.32
CA THR A 22 -4.36 -2.86 -11.03
C THR A 22 -4.13 -3.15 -12.51
N GLU A 23 -4.65 -4.29 -12.99
CA GLU A 23 -4.50 -4.73 -14.39
C GLU A 23 -3.02 -4.84 -14.82
N ALA A 24 -2.15 -5.21 -13.85
CA ALA A 24 -0.72 -5.30 -14.08
C ALA A 24 -0.30 -6.45 -15.00
N ILE A 25 -1.14 -7.48 -15.16
CA ILE A 25 -0.89 -8.60 -16.08
C ILE A 25 -1.52 -8.22 -17.41
N VAL A 26 -0.71 -7.70 -18.32
CA VAL A 26 -1.16 -7.07 -19.58
C VAL A 26 -1.38 -8.07 -20.72
N ALA A 27 -0.76 -9.24 -20.61
CA ALA A 27 -0.93 -10.36 -21.55
C ALA A 27 -0.51 -11.68 -20.88
N ASP A 28 -0.66 -12.81 -21.59
CA ASP A 28 -0.18 -14.11 -21.11
C ASP A 28 1.31 -14.04 -20.75
N ARG A 29 1.61 -14.27 -19.46
CA ARG A 29 2.98 -14.25 -18.88
C ARG A 29 3.70 -12.90 -18.97
N GLU A 30 2.98 -11.81 -19.23
CA GLU A 30 3.55 -10.47 -19.32
C GLU A 30 2.99 -9.58 -18.20
N VAL A 31 3.90 -9.00 -17.40
CA VAL A 31 3.55 -8.13 -16.27
C VAL A 31 4.18 -6.75 -16.45
N ASP A 32 3.35 -5.72 -16.47
CA ASP A 32 3.84 -4.35 -16.28
C ASP A 32 4.10 -4.11 -14.78
N SER A 33 5.38 -4.16 -14.41
CA SER A 33 5.78 -3.98 -13.01
C SER A 33 5.37 -2.62 -12.43
N ARG A 34 5.22 -1.59 -13.27
CA ARG A 34 4.81 -0.24 -12.83
C ARG A 34 3.39 -0.21 -12.26
N LEU A 35 2.57 -1.21 -12.62
CA LEU A 35 1.20 -1.39 -12.12
C LEU A 35 1.12 -2.43 -11.01
N CYS A 36 2.11 -3.32 -10.89
CA CYS A 36 2.06 -4.45 -9.97
C CYS A 36 2.15 -3.99 -8.50
N ILE A 37 1.14 -4.34 -7.69
CA ILE A 37 1.10 -3.99 -6.25
C ILE A 37 2.35 -4.51 -5.53
N SER A 38 2.85 -5.70 -5.86
CA SER A 38 4.08 -6.22 -5.26
C SER A 38 5.28 -5.31 -5.54
N TYR A 39 5.45 -4.85 -6.79
CA TYR A 39 6.50 -3.89 -7.13
C TYR A 39 6.28 -2.54 -6.43
N LEU A 40 5.07 -2.01 -6.46
CA LEU A 40 4.73 -0.72 -5.86
C LEU A 40 5.01 -0.70 -4.35
N THR A 41 4.72 -1.79 -3.65
CA THR A 41 4.88 -1.88 -2.20
C THR A 41 6.30 -2.19 -1.76
N ILE A 42 7.11 -2.90 -2.57
CA ILE A 42 8.45 -3.38 -2.19
C ILE A 42 9.55 -2.55 -2.85
N GLU A 43 9.48 -2.36 -4.18
CA GLU A 43 10.60 -1.84 -4.98
C GLU A 43 10.51 -0.34 -5.25
N LEU A 44 9.32 0.19 -5.46
CA LEU A 44 9.14 1.61 -5.76
C LEU A 44 9.62 2.47 -4.58
N LYS A 45 10.54 3.40 -4.85
CA LYS A 45 11.13 4.28 -3.82
C LYS A 45 10.45 5.64 -3.70
N GLY A 46 9.68 6.02 -4.72
CA GLY A 46 8.95 7.29 -4.79
C GLY A 46 7.48 7.18 -4.41
N SER A 47 6.72 8.20 -4.83
CA SER A 47 5.28 8.27 -4.64
C SER A 47 4.56 7.21 -5.49
N ILE A 48 3.52 6.60 -4.92
CA ILE A 48 2.62 5.72 -5.66
C ILE A 48 1.60 6.60 -6.42
N PRO A 49 1.39 6.37 -7.72
CA PRO A 49 0.42 7.14 -8.51
C PRO A 49 -0.98 7.13 -7.87
N ARG A 50 -1.64 8.28 -7.82
CA ARG A 50 -2.94 8.44 -7.13
C ARG A 50 -4.01 7.48 -7.63
N ASN A 51 -4.07 7.25 -8.93
CA ASN A 51 -5.05 6.34 -9.55
C ASN A 51 -4.84 4.87 -9.18
N LEU A 52 -3.67 4.49 -8.68
CA LEU A 52 -3.38 3.12 -8.24
C LEU A 52 -3.66 2.92 -6.74
N ARG A 53 -3.60 3.98 -5.92
CA ARG A 53 -3.75 3.87 -4.46
C ARG A 53 -5.05 3.19 -4.02
N PRO A 54 -6.23 3.54 -4.56
CA PRO A 54 -7.47 2.85 -4.20
C PRO A 54 -7.47 1.37 -4.60
N LYS A 55 -6.82 1.03 -5.72
CA LYS A 55 -6.73 -0.35 -6.23
C LYS A 55 -5.82 -1.25 -5.38
N MET A 56 -4.97 -0.66 -4.55
CA MET A 56 -4.06 -1.40 -3.66
C MET A 56 -4.77 -2.01 -2.44
N GLY A 57 -5.98 -1.57 -2.10
CA GLY A 57 -6.67 -2.04 -0.91
C GLY A 57 -5.82 -1.86 0.36
N ASN A 58 -5.67 -2.91 1.17
CA ASN A 58 -4.88 -2.93 2.40
C ASN A 58 -3.50 -3.61 2.26
N TRP A 59 -3.02 -3.82 1.05
CA TRP A 59 -1.69 -4.40 0.82
C TRP A 59 -0.58 -3.42 1.19
N ILE A 60 0.18 -3.76 2.23
CA ILE A 60 1.31 -2.93 2.70
C ILE A 60 2.67 -3.48 2.32
N PHE A 61 2.75 -4.77 1.95
CA PHE A 61 3.98 -5.44 1.53
C PHE A 61 3.67 -6.68 0.69
N GLY A 62 4.03 -6.65 -0.59
CA GLY A 62 3.75 -7.75 -1.52
C GLY A 62 2.28 -7.81 -1.94
N CYS A 63 1.98 -8.74 -2.84
CA CYS A 63 0.63 -9.08 -3.29
C CYS A 63 0.68 -10.43 -4.00
N ASP A 64 -0.12 -11.37 -3.55
CA ASP A 64 -0.15 -12.73 -4.09
C ASP A 64 -1.49 -13.08 -4.78
N ILE A 65 -2.36 -12.10 -5.07
CA ILE A 65 -3.69 -12.32 -5.67
C ILE A 65 -3.60 -13.21 -6.92
N CYS A 66 -2.66 -12.92 -7.83
CA CYS A 66 -2.50 -13.70 -9.05
C CYS A 66 -2.05 -15.15 -8.78
N GLN A 67 -1.34 -15.40 -7.69
CA GLN A 67 -0.93 -16.74 -7.27
C GLN A 67 -2.05 -17.48 -6.54
N GLU A 68 -2.84 -16.78 -5.72
CA GLU A 68 -3.98 -17.35 -4.98
C GLU A 68 -5.07 -17.90 -5.91
N VAL A 69 -5.37 -17.18 -7.00
CA VAL A 69 -6.38 -17.59 -7.97
C VAL A 69 -5.88 -18.63 -8.99
N CYS A 70 -4.57 -18.92 -8.99
CA CYS A 70 -3.95 -19.81 -9.96
C CYS A 70 -4.32 -21.27 -9.68
N PRO A 71 -4.93 -22.02 -10.63
CA PRO A 71 -5.31 -23.42 -10.44
C PRO A 71 -4.13 -24.34 -10.13
N TRP A 72 -2.92 -23.96 -10.59
CA TRP A 72 -1.69 -24.71 -10.32
C TRP A 72 -1.30 -24.66 -8.85
N ASN A 73 -1.47 -23.51 -8.19
CA ASN A 73 -1.16 -23.33 -6.77
C ASN A 73 -2.18 -24.03 -5.86
N GLY A 74 -3.43 -24.16 -6.28
CA GLY A 74 -4.48 -24.84 -5.49
C GLY A 74 -4.19 -26.31 -5.21
N LYS A 75 -3.25 -26.94 -5.93
CA LYS A 75 -2.81 -28.32 -5.75
C LYS A 75 -1.42 -28.44 -5.14
N ALA A 76 -0.76 -27.31 -4.86
CA ALA A 76 0.58 -27.32 -4.28
C ALA A 76 0.53 -27.87 -2.84
N PRO A 77 1.44 -28.79 -2.47
CA PRO A 77 1.53 -29.26 -1.10
C PRO A 77 1.94 -28.12 -0.17
N LEU A 78 1.38 -28.10 1.03
CA LEU A 78 1.83 -27.15 2.07
C LEU A 78 3.28 -27.44 2.46
N SER A 79 4.08 -26.39 2.53
CA SER A 79 5.46 -26.52 3.01
C SER A 79 5.46 -26.85 4.50
N MET A 80 6.28 -27.84 4.88
CA MET A 80 6.56 -28.19 6.29
C MET A 80 7.75 -27.42 6.85
N GLU A 81 8.39 -26.56 6.05
CA GLU A 81 9.54 -25.75 6.47
C GLU A 81 9.10 -24.68 7.48
N LYS A 82 9.58 -24.78 8.71
CA LYS A 82 9.24 -23.87 9.82
C LYS A 82 9.59 -22.41 9.53
N GLY A 83 10.61 -22.17 8.70
CA GLY A 83 11.01 -20.82 8.31
C GLY A 83 9.93 -20.05 7.52
N PHE A 84 8.95 -20.74 6.93
CA PHE A 84 7.81 -20.12 6.25
C PHE A 84 6.58 -19.91 7.15
N ALA A 85 6.64 -20.36 8.40
CA ALA A 85 5.57 -20.10 9.36
C ALA A 85 5.58 -18.61 9.72
N ALA A 86 4.53 -17.88 9.34
CA ALA A 86 4.38 -16.48 9.74
C ALA A 86 3.95 -16.40 11.21
N GLU A 87 4.60 -15.51 11.99
CA GLU A 87 4.12 -15.14 13.31
C GLU A 87 2.76 -14.42 13.18
N ASP A 88 1.87 -14.59 14.17
CA ASP A 88 0.53 -13.99 14.15
C ASP A 88 0.59 -12.46 14.05
N SER A 89 1.57 -11.83 14.70
CA SER A 89 1.83 -10.38 14.61
C SER A 89 2.19 -9.88 13.20
N ALA A 90 2.65 -10.79 12.32
CA ALA A 90 2.98 -10.47 10.93
C ALA A 90 1.80 -10.68 9.97
N ARG A 91 0.82 -11.54 10.34
CA ARG A 91 -0.36 -11.83 9.48
C ARG A 91 -1.38 -10.69 9.50
N THR A 92 -1.64 -10.12 10.67
CA THR A 92 -2.62 -9.05 10.87
C THR A 92 -2.01 -7.91 11.69
N PRO A 93 -1.05 -7.16 11.14
CA PRO A 93 -0.41 -6.09 11.87
C PRO A 93 -1.38 -4.94 12.12
N ASP A 94 -1.33 -4.37 13.32
CA ASP A 94 -2.00 -3.12 13.62
C ASP A 94 -1.34 -1.98 12.83
N LEU A 95 -2.07 -1.42 11.88
CA LEU A 95 -1.57 -0.36 10.99
C LEU A 95 -1.26 0.92 11.75
N GLY A 96 -2.04 1.26 12.80
CA GLY A 96 -1.78 2.42 13.65
C GLY A 96 -0.42 2.31 14.33
N LYS A 97 -0.14 1.16 14.94
CA LYS A 97 1.17 0.88 15.57
C LYS A 97 2.33 0.84 14.58
N LEU A 98 2.08 0.52 13.32
CA LEU A 98 3.13 0.60 12.30
C LEU A 98 3.49 2.06 11.99
N MET A 99 2.52 2.99 11.99
CA MET A 99 2.79 4.42 11.77
C MET A 99 3.64 5.04 12.88
N GLU A 100 3.63 4.50 14.10
CA GLU A 100 4.43 4.98 15.24
C GLU A 100 5.92 4.63 15.12
N LEU A 101 6.30 3.68 14.25
CA LEU A 101 7.67 3.17 14.17
C LEU A 101 8.68 4.25 13.74
N ASN A 102 9.66 4.54 14.59
CA ASN A 102 10.85 5.25 14.18
C ASN A 102 11.84 4.34 13.41
N GLN A 103 12.93 4.92 12.89
CA GLN A 103 13.91 4.18 12.07
C GLN A 103 14.60 3.03 12.83
N SER A 104 14.87 3.21 14.12
CA SER A 104 15.51 2.17 14.96
C SER A 104 14.56 1.02 15.24
N GLU A 105 13.32 1.34 15.62
CA GLU A 105 12.26 0.36 15.88
C GLU A 105 11.90 -0.43 14.64
N PHE A 106 11.80 0.22 13.48
CA PHE A 106 11.61 -0.44 12.19
C PHE A 106 12.70 -1.49 11.94
N ARG A 107 13.99 -1.11 12.09
CA ARG A 107 15.11 -2.03 11.89
C ARG A 107 15.09 -3.20 12.89
N LYS A 108 14.75 -2.94 14.15
CA LYS A 108 14.64 -3.96 15.18
C LYS A 108 13.49 -4.93 14.90
N ARG A 109 12.30 -4.42 14.59
CA ARG A 109 11.09 -5.22 14.34
C ARG A 109 11.23 -6.12 13.13
N PHE A 110 11.81 -5.61 12.06
CA PHE A 110 11.93 -6.35 10.79
C PHE A 110 13.33 -6.92 10.55
N LYS A 111 14.14 -7.08 11.61
CA LYS A 111 15.45 -7.73 11.51
C LYS A 111 15.30 -9.12 10.88
N ASN A 112 16.12 -9.41 9.87
CA ASN A 112 16.09 -10.66 9.09
C ASN A 112 14.79 -10.89 8.30
N SER A 113 13.95 -9.88 8.15
CA SER A 113 12.73 -9.95 7.34
C SER A 113 12.93 -9.25 5.98
N PRO A 114 12.34 -9.76 4.89
CA PRO A 114 12.35 -9.09 3.59
C PRO A 114 11.68 -7.70 3.62
N VAL A 115 10.88 -7.38 4.63
CA VAL A 115 10.26 -6.07 4.82
C VAL A 115 11.32 -4.94 4.93
N LEU A 116 12.54 -5.24 5.39
CA LEU A 116 13.64 -4.27 5.39
C LEU A 116 13.93 -3.67 4.01
N ARG A 117 13.60 -4.37 2.92
CA ARG A 117 13.81 -3.94 1.54
C ARG A 117 13.02 -2.69 1.17
N THR A 118 11.81 -2.51 1.73
CA THR A 118 10.99 -1.30 1.52
C THR A 118 11.59 -0.06 2.17
N LYS A 119 12.43 -0.24 3.19
CA LYS A 119 12.83 0.79 4.16
C LYS A 119 11.61 1.29 4.95
N ARG A 120 11.83 1.98 6.08
CA ARG A 120 10.75 2.57 6.88
C ARG A 120 9.82 3.46 6.05
N ARG A 121 10.42 4.36 5.27
CA ARG A 121 9.64 5.31 4.46
C ARG A 121 8.69 4.64 3.46
N GLY A 122 9.10 3.54 2.83
CA GLY A 122 8.26 2.81 1.89
C GLY A 122 7.14 2.04 2.59
N LEU A 123 7.43 1.40 3.74
CA LEU A 123 6.42 0.72 4.53
C LEU A 123 5.35 1.69 5.04
N LEU A 124 5.75 2.80 5.66
CA LEU A 124 4.81 3.76 6.23
C LEU A 124 4.00 4.48 5.14
N ARG A 125 4.59 4.75 3.96
CA ARG A 125 3.84 5.18 2.78
C ARG A 125 2.72 4.20 2.43
N ASN A 126 3.00 2.90 2.41
CA ASN A 126 2.02 1.88 2.09
C ASN A 126 0.95 1.77 3.18
N VAL A 127 1.35 1.88 4.46
CA VAL A 127 0.42 1.92 5.61
C VAL A 127 -0.53 3.10 5.51
N ALA A 128 -0.05 4.28 5.15
CA ALA A 128 -0.90 5.46 4.95
C ALA A 128 -1.95 5.25 3.86
N ILE A 129 -1.58 4.58 2.75
CA ILE A 129 -2.53 4.21 1.69
C ILE A 129 -3.57 3.21 2.23
N ALA A 130 -3.13 2.17 2.93
CA ALA A 130 -4.05 1.16 3.48
C ALA A 130 -5.05 1.76 4.49
N LEU A 131 -4.60 2.68 5.35
CA LEU A 131 -5.45 3.43 6.27
C LEU A 131 -6.45 4.34 5.52
N GLY A 132 -6.01 5.00 4.46
CA GLY A 132 -6.87 5.80 3.60
C GLY A 132 -7.93 4.94 2.88
N ASN A 133 -7.54 3.79 2.35
CA ASN A 133 -8.46 2.83 1.72
C ASN A 133 -9.47 2.23 2.71
N TRP A 134 -9.08 2.06 3.97
CA TRP A 134 -10.02 1.68 5.02
C TRP A 134 -11.11 2.73 5.22
N GLY A 135 -10.79 4.03 5.06
CA GLY A 135 -11.77 5.13 5.10
C GLY A 135 -12.46 5.34 6.45
N ASN A 136 -12.06 4.64 7.51
CA ASN A 136 -12.67 4.72 8.82
C ASN A 136 -12.09 5.90 9.63
N PRO A 137 -12.91 6.70 10.35
CA PRO A 137 -12.43 7.77 11.21
C PRO A 137 -11.39 7.34 12.27
N GLN A 138 -11.36 6.07 12.64
CA GLN A 138 -10.34 5.52 13.52
C GLN A 138 -8.92 5.55 12.94
N ALA A 139 -8.78 5.73 11.63
CA ALA A 139 -7.49 5.90 10.97
C ALA A 139 -6.87 7.30 11.20
N ILE A 140 -7.68 8.30 11.58
CA ILE A 140 -7.24 9.70 11.69
C ILE A 140 -6.02 9.88 12.59
N PRO A 141 -5.94 9.34 13.81
CA PRO A 141 -4.78 9.57 14.68
C PRO A 141 -3.47 9.07 14.06
N ALA A 142 -3.49 7.93 13.39
CA ALA A 142 -2.33 7.36 12.73
C ALA A 142 -1.91 8.17 11.48
N LEU A 143 -2.89 8.62 10.69
CA LEU A 143 -2.63 9.48 9.53
C LEU A 143 -2.15 10.86 9.92
N GLU A 144 -2.66 11.43 11.01
CA GLU A 144 -2.19 12.69 11.58
C GLU A 144 -0.74 12.60 12.05
N LEU A 145 -0.36 11.49 12.70
CA LEU A 145 1.04 11.20 13.05
C LEU A 145 1.92 11.11 11.79
N GLY A 146 1.45 10.46 10.74
CA GLY A 146 2.18 10.37 9.47
C GLY A 146 2.30 11.71 8.75
N LEU A 147 1.36 12.65 8.96
CA LEU A 147 1.38 13.97 8.35
C LEU A 147 2.49 14.89 8.91
N ILE A 148 3.01 14.60 10.09
CA ILE A 148 4.11 15.32 10.73
C ILE A 148 5.45 14.55 10.67
N ASP A 149 5.54 13.47 9.87
CA ASP A 149 6.77 12.70 9.73
C ASP A 149 7.90 13.50 9.06
N GLN A 150 9.14 13.17 9.35
CA GLN A 150 10.31 13.79 8.73
C GLN A 150 10.40 13.53 7.21
N GLU A 151 9.88 12.41 6.74
CA GLU A 151 9.92 11.99 5.34
C GLU A 151 8.73 12.56 4.55
N PRO A 152 8.95 13.47 3.58
CA PRO A 152 7.87 14.04 2.77
C PRO A 152 7.00 12.98 2.09
N LEU A 153 7.60 11.84 1.73
CA LEU A 153 6.90 10.72 1.12
C LEU A 153 5.80 10.16 2.04
N ILE A 154 6.03 10.12 3.36
CA ILE A 154 5.04 9.66 4.33
C ILE A 154 3.97 10.72 4.50
N ARG A 155 4.38 11.99 4.66
CA ARG A 155 3.44 13.12 4.82
C ARG A 155 2.46 13.22 3.66
N SER A 156 2.94 13.15 2.41
CA SER A 156 2.09 13.24 1.23
C SER A 156 1.04 12.13 1.16
N HIS A 157 1.43 10.87 1.46
CA HIS A 157 0.47 9.76 1.43
C HIS A 157 -0.49 9.77 2.63
N SER A 158 -0.07 10.32 3.77
CA SER A 158 -0.95 10.56 4.93
C SER A 158 -1.97 11.65 4.64
N ALA A 159 -1.59 12.71 3.94
CA ALA A 159 -2.51 13.74 3.47
C ALA A 159 -3.58 13.14 2.52
N TRP A 160 -3.16 12.33 1.56
CA TRP A 160 -4.10 11.59 0.71
C TRP A 160 -5.04 10.70 1.54
N GLY A 161 -4.49 9.95 2.51
CA GLY A 161 -5.27 9.09 3.39
C GLY A 161 -6.34 9.84 4.18
N LEU A 162 -6.02 11.01 4.75
CA LEU A 162 -6.98 11.88 5.42
C LEU A 162 -8.08 12.35 4.47
N GLY A 163 -7.72 12.69 3.22
CA GLY A 163 -8.69 13.03 2.17
C GLY A 163 -9.65 11.88 1.83
N GLN A 164 -9.21 10.60 1.94
CA GLN A 164 -10.10 9.45 1.75
C GLN A 164 -11.05 9.23 2.93
N VAL A 165 -10.59 9.45 4.17
CA VAL A 165 -11.45 9.38 5.38
C VAL A 165 -12.56 10.43 5.34
N ALA A 166 -12.31 11.60 4.75
CA ALA A 166 -13.29 12.62 4.39
C ALA A 166 -14.25 13.04 5.51
N THR A 167 -13.74 13.22 6.73
CA THR A 167 -14.51 13.79 7.85
C THR A 167 -14.14 15.24 8.10
N LYS A 168 -15.01 16.02 8.77
CA LYS A 168 -14.69 17.39 9.18
C LYS A 168 -13.38 17.48 9.97
N LYS A 169 -13.14 16.51 10.87
CA LYS A 169 -11.87 16.44 11.62
C LYS A 169 -10.67 16.26 10.70
N ALA A 170 -10.75 15.36 9.70
CA ALA A 170 -9.66 15.16 8.74
C ALA A 170 -9.42 16.43 7.90
N TYR A 171 -10.47 17.13 7.52
CA TYR A 171 -10.39 18.41 6.82
C TYR A 171 -9.66 19.46 7.65
N ASP A 172 -10.03 19.65 8.93
CA ASP A 172 -9.41 20.65 9.82
C ASP A 172 -7.90 20.35 10.03
N ILE A 173 -7.53 19.07 10.13
CA ILE A 173 -6.12 18.65 10.21
C ILE A 173 -5.36 19.04 8.93
N LEU A 174 -5.94 18.80 7.75
CA LEU A 174 -5.33 19.16 6.48
C LEU A 174 -5.21 20.68 6.29
N GLU A 175 -6.22 21.47 6.68
CA GLU A 175 -6.13 22.94 6.66
C GLU A 175 -5.00 23.46 7.55
N ASN A 176 -4.87 22.92 8.75
CA ASN A 176 -3.80 23.30 9.67
C ASN A 176 -2.41 22.94 9.08
N ALA A 177 -2.26 21.74 8.52
CA ALA A 177 -1.01 21.29 7.91
C ALA A 177 -0.59 22.17 6.72
N LEU A 178 -1.55 22.66 5.93
CA LEU A 178 -1.29 23.55 4.78
C LEU A 178 -0.55 24.83 5.19
N THR A 179 -0.72 25.30 6.44
CA THR A 179 -0.11 26.55 6.92
C THR A 179 1.37 26.43 7.25
N SER A 180 1.86 25.21 7.52
CA SER A 180 3.22 24.96 8.01
C SER A 180 4.05 24.03 7.12
N GLU A 181 3.44 23.40 6.11
CA GLU A 181 4.16 22.52 5.19
C GLU A 181 4.95 23.33 4.16
N GLU A 182 6.16 22.89 3.86
CA GLU A 182 7.08 23.54 2.92
C GLU A 182 7.36 22.68 1.68
N ASP A 183 7.19 21.36 1.77
CA ASP A 183 7.48 20.47 0.64
C ASP A 183 6.41 20.62 -0.46
N PRO A 184 6.81 20.93 -1.71
CA PRO A 184 5.85 21.18 -2.79
C PRO A 184 4.96 19.98 -3.12
N GLN A 185 5.48 18.75 -3.00
CA GLN A 185 4.70 17.54 -3.29
C GLN A 185 3.66 17.27 -2.21
N VAL A 186 4.01 17.55 -0.94
CA VAL A 186 3.07 17.42 0.19
C VAL A 186 2.00 18.51 0.10
N LEU A 187 2.37 19.75 -0.21
CA LEU A 187 1.44 20.87 -0.41
C LEU A 187 0.43 20.57 -1.52
N GLU A 188 0.89 20.01 -2.64
CA GLU A 188 0.02 19.59 -3.74
C GLU A 188 -0.98 18.52 -3.27
N GLU A 189 -0.50 17.52 -2.53
CA GLU A 189 -1.35 16.43 -2.04
C GLU A 189 -2.40 16.93 -1.03
N ILE A 190 -2.03 17.85 -0.13
CA ILE A 190 -2.97 18.47 0.83
C ILE A 190 -4.06 19.26 0.08
N ARG A 191 -3.67 20.08 -0.91
CA ARG A 191 -4.64 20.88 -1.70
C ARG A 191 -5.64 20.02 -2.45
N GLU A 192 -5.17 18.94 -3.07
CA GLU A 192 -6.01 17.97 -3.75
C GLU A 192 -6.98 17.25 -2.79
N ALA A 193 -6.48 16.85 -1.60
CA ALA A 193 -7.32 16.22 -0.59
C ALA A 193 -8.42 17.17 -0.07
N LEU A 194 -8.09 18.45 0.12
CA LEU A 194 -9.04 19.49 0.51
C LEU A 194 -10.08 19.81 -0.59
N SER A 195 -9.64 19.83 -1.86
CA SER A 195 -10.55 20.04 -3.01
C SER A 195 -11.57 18.92 -3.14
N ALA A 196 -11.12 17.68 -3.06
CA ALA A 196 -11.98 16.50 -3.13
C ALA A 196 -13.02 16.45 -1.98
N PHE A 197 -12.70 17.02 -0.81
CA PHE A 197 -13.64 17.12 0.30
C PHE A 197 -14.76 18.13 -0.01
N LYS A 198 -14.42 19.30 -0.58
CA LYS A 198 -15.41 20.33 -0.94
C LYS A 198 -16.41 19.81 -1.97
N GLU A 199 -15.93 19.10 -2.99
CA GLU A 199 -16.79 18.50 -4.02
C GLU A 199 -17.79 17.46 -3.45
N LYS A 200 -17.41 16.76 -2.38
CA LYS A 200 -18.30 15.78 -1.71
C LYS A 200 -19.32 16.43 -0.76
N THR A 201 -19.02 17.61 -0.22
CA THR A 201 -19.88 18.30 0.75
C THR A 201 -20.80 19.36 0.10
N ASP A 202 -20.48 19.83 -1.10
CA ASP A 202 -21.31 20.72 -1.92
C ASP A 202 -21.79 19.98 -3.20
N PRO A 203 -22.79 19.07 -3.10
CA PRO A 203 -23.25 18.31 -4.27
C PRO A 203 -24.22 19.08 -5.17
N ILE A 204 -24.40 20.41 -4.99
CA ILE A 204 -25.36 21.20 -5.80
C ILE A 204 -24.82 22.63 -6.07
N LEU A 205 -24.33 22.83 -7.26
CA LEU A 205 -24.58 24.03 -8.06
C LEU A 205 -24.81 23.61 -9.50
#